data_ac8bfc248e0223918ce84665420d8d18
#
_entry.id   ac8bfc248e0223918ce84665420d8d18
#
_cell.length_a   1.000
_cell.length_b   1.000
_cell.length_c   1.000
_cell.angle_alpha   90.00
_cell.angle_beta   90.00
_cell.angle_gamma   90.00
#
_symmetry.space_group_name_H-M   'P 1'
#
loop_
_entity.id
_entity.type
_entity.pdbx_description
1 polymer ?
#
loop_
_entity_poly.entity_id
_entity_poly.type
_entity_poly.pdbx_seq_one_letter_code
_entity_poly.pdbx_strand_id
1 'polypeptide(L)'
;MKYSEARQGRIFVLRLEHGETVHQVIENFASDRGITAAALIAVGGADTGSTLVVGPEDGGARPVTPMERILDNVHEIAGVGTLFPDETGTPMLHMHMACGRKDKTTTGCIRSGVVTWQVMEIILLELLDTPGRRLMDPDLGFKLLDPQPGVQ
;
A
#
# COMPACT_ATOMS: atom_id res chain seq x y z
N MET A 1 -3.42 -17.10 14.27
CA MET A 1 -2.43 -16.52 13.33
C MET A 1 -2.44 -17.37 12.07
N LYS A 2 -2.50 -16.74 10.89
CA LYS A 2 -2.33 -17.40 9.58
C LYS A 2 -0.95 -17.01 9.01
N TYR A 3 -0.31 -17.91 8.29
CA TYR A 3 1.00 -17.63 7.66
C TYR A 3 1.20 -18.48 6.41
N SER A 4 2.09 -18.02 5.53
CA SER A 4 2.73 -18.82 4.49
C SER A 4 4.21 -18.53 4.47
N GLU A 5 4.99 -19.44 3.96
CA GLU A 5 6.41 -19.22 3.65
C GLU A 5 6.54 -18.52 2.30
N ALA A 6 7.59 -17.74 2.16
CA ALA A 6 7.94 -17.10 0.91
C ALA A 6 9.47 -17.09 0.74
N ARG A 7 9.94 -17.03 -0.49
CA ARG A 7 11.35 -16.89 -0.84
C ARG A 7 11.58 -15.52 -1.48
N GLN A 8 12.71 -14.89 -1.18
CA GLN A 8 13.07 -13.63 -1.82
C GLN A 8 13.32 -13.85 -3.30
N GLY A 9 12.67 -13.03 -4.12
CA GLY A 9 12.89 -12.93 -5.56
C GLY A 9 13.80 -11.76 -5.94
N ARG A 10 13.41 -11.05 -7.01
CA ARG A 10 14.13 -9.88 -7.52
C ARG A 10 14.00 -8.69 -6.58
N ILE A 11 14.99 -7.80 -6.62
CA ILE A 11 14.94 -6.50 -5.91
C ILE A 11 14.92 -5.42 -6.98
N PHE A 12 14.01 -4.46 -6.83
CA PHE A 12 13.91 -3.30 -7.71
C PHE A 12 14.11 -2.02 -6.91
N VAL A 13 14.86 -1.10 -7.49
CA VAL A 13 15.03 0.27 -7.01
C VAL A 13 14.25 1.15 -7.97
N LEU A 14 13.19 1.79 -7.47
CA LEU A 14 12.30 2.63 -8.25
C LEU A 14 12.43 4.08 -7.78
N ARG A 15 12.34 5.01 -8.71
CA ARG A 15 12.18 6.43 -8.44
C ARG A 15 10.92 6.92 -9.14
N LEU A 16 9.95 7.36 -8.37
CA LEU A 16 8.77 8.02 -8.89
C LEU A 16 9.03 9.51 -9.04
N GLU A 17 8.46 10.08 -10.09
CA GLU A 17 8.61 11.48 -10.45
C GLU A 17 7.44 12.32 -9.91
N HIS A 18 7.63 13.63 -9.90
CA HIS A 18 6.60 14.60 -9.48
C HIS A 18 5.28 14.40 -10.23
N GLY A 19 4.17 14.36 -9.50
CA GLY A 19 2.82 14.22 -10.04
C GLY A 19 2.34 12.78 -10.22
N GLU A 20 3.20 11.78 -10.05
CA GLU A 20 2.80 10.37 -10.14
C GLU A 20 2.04 9.91 -8.91
N THR A 21 0.93 9.19 -9.13
CA THR A 21 0.13 8.58 -8.05
C THR A 21 0.76 7.27 -7.64
N VAL A 22 1.23 7.20 -6.40
CA VAL A 22 2.12 6.15 -5.89
C VAL A 22 1.55 4.74 -6.10
N HIS A 23 0.32 4.46 -5.64
CA HIS A 23 -0.24 3.11 -5.75
C HIS A 23 -0.42 2.68 -7.21
N GLN A 24 -0.85 3.58 -8.10
CA GLN A 24 -1.08 3.29 -9.52
C GLN A 24 0.22 2.92 -10.23
N VAL A 25 1.29 3.69 -10.00
CA VAL A 25 2.59 3.42 -10.63
C VAL A 25 3.15 2.07 -10.17
N ILE A 26 3.05 1.76 -8.87
CA ILE A 26 3.56 0.50 -8.32
C ILE A 26 2.75 -0.69 -8.82
N GLU A 27 1.42 -0.61 -8.84
CA GLU A 27 0.54 -1.69 -9.31
C GLU A 27 0.73 -1.95 -10.81
N ASN A 28 0.85 -0.90 -11.63
CA ASN A 28 1.16 -1.01 -13.06
C ASN A 28 2.55 -1.64 -13.28
N PHE A 29 3.57 -1.16 -12.57
CA PHE A 29 4.91 -1.73 -12.65
C PHE A 29 4.92 -3.22 -12.28
N ALA A 30 4.21 -3.60 -11.22
CA ALA A 30 4.11 -5.00 -10.79
C ALA A 30 3.44 -5.86 -11.88
N SER A 31 2.34 -5.37 -12.46
CA SER A 31 1.64 -6.03 -13.57
C SER A 31 2.56 -6.25 -14.77
N ASP A 32 3.25 -5.19 -15.22
CA ASP A 32 4.14 -5.22 -16.38
C ASP A 32 5.35 -6.16 -16.21
N ARG A 33 5.78 -6.35 -14.96
CA ARG A 33 6.94 -7.20 -14.61
C ARG A 33 6.55 -8.59 -14.13
N GLY A 34 5.25 -8.92 -14.09
CA GLY A 34 4.73 -10.18 -13.60
C GLY A 34 5.02 -10.43 -12.10
N ILE A 35 5.07 -9.35 -11.31
CA ILE A 35 5.28 -9.43 -9.86
C ILE A 35 3.93 -9.68 -9.18
N THR A 36 3.77 -10.82 -8.54
CA THR A 36 2.52 -11.19 -7.86
C THR A 36 2.51 -10.80 -6.39
N ALA A 37 3.66 -10.86 -5.72
CA ALA A 37 3.78 -10.50 -4.31
C ALA A 37 5.09 -9.75 -4.04
N ALA A 38 5.04 -8.76 -3.15
CA ALA A 38 6.21 -7.97 -2.77
C ALA A 38 6.05 -7.30 -1.40
N ALA A 39 7.17 -6.99 -0.76
CA ALA A 39 7.29 -6.03 0.32
C ALA A 39 7.93 -4.74 -0.21
N LEU A 40 7.56 -3.58 0.34
CA LEU A 40 8.03 -2.29 -0.14
C LEU A 40 8.41 -1.37 1.01
N ILE A 41 9.47 -0.59 0.75
CA ILE A 41 9.92 0.52 1.61
C ILE A 41 9.93 1.77 0.72
N ALA A 42 9.42 2.89 1.24
CA ALA A 42 9.35 4.16 0.51
C ALA A 42 9.87 5.33 1.36
N VAL A 43 10.61 6.24 0.72
CA VAL A 43 11.02 7.53 1.28
C VAL A 43 10.89 8.61 0.21
N GLY A 44 10.59 9.85 0.59
CA GLY A 44 10.47 10.98 -0.35
C GLY A 44 9.39 11.96 0.06
N GLY A 45 8.79 12.64 -0.91
CA GLY A 45 7.80 13.68 -0.68
C GLY A 45 6.39 13.29 -1.15
N ALA A 46 5.37 13.59 -0.33
CA ALA A 46 3.96 13.56 -0.71
C ALA A 46 3.46 14.98 -0.99
N ASP A 47 2.75 15.17 -2.11
CA ASP A 47 2.27 16.48 -2.55
C ASP A 47 0.99 16.90 -1.81
N THR A 48 0.74 18.19 -1.86
CA THR A 48 -0.51 18.83 -1.40
C THR A 48 -1.72 18.16 -2.04
N GLY A 49 -2.76 17.94 -1.26
CA GLY A 49 -3.98 17.27 -1.72
C GLY A 49 -3.93 15.75 -1.69
N SER A 50 -2.77 15.16 -1.41
CA SER A 50 -2.68 13.72 -1.16
C SER A 50 -3.60 13.31 -0.02
N THR A 51 -4.30 12.17 -0.17
CA THR A 51 -5.31 11.70 0.78
C THR A 51 -4.88 10.39 1.43
N LEU A 52 -4.94 10.34 2.75
CA LEU A 52 -4.67 9.16 3.57
C LEU A 52 -5.95 8.66 4.23
N VAL A 53 -6.15 7.35 4.27
CA VAL A 53 -7.15 6.72 5.14
C VAL A 53 -6.52 6.51 6.52
N VAL A 54 -7.04 7.22 7.52
CA VAL A 54 -6.41 7.31 8.85
C VAL A 54 -7.10 6.43 9.93
N GLY A 55 -7.94 5.51 9.49
CA GLY A 55 -8.66 4.56 10.33
C GLY A 55 -10.17 4.66 10.13
N PRO A 56 -10.98 3.93 10.91
CA PRO A 56 -12.43 3.98 10.86
C PRO A 56 -12.99 5.14 11.71
N GLU A 57 -14.17 5.63 11.35
CA GLU A 57 -14.94 6.55 12.21
C GLU A 57 -15.30 5.91 13.55
N ASP A 58 -15.69 4.64 13.51
CA ASP A 58 -15.97 3.80 14.69
C ASP A 58 -15.30 2.43 14.50
N GLY A 59 -14.38 2.08 15.40
CA GLY A 59 -13.68 0.79 15.38
C GLY A 59 -14.57 -0.44 15.59
N GLY A 60 -15.78 -0.24 16.15
CA GLY A 60 -16.79 -1.29 16.36
C GLY A 60 -17.77 -1.48 15.21
N ALA A 61 -17.91 -0.50 14.31
CA ALA A 61 -18.88 -0.56 13.21
C ALA A 61 -18.53 -1.62 12.16
N ARG A 62 -19.58 -2.22 11.60
CA ARG A 62 -19.50 -3.17 10.48
C ARG A 62 -20.64 -2.88 9.49
N PRO A 63 -20.35 -2.64 8.19
CA PRO A 63 -19.01 -2.50 7.62
C PRO A 63 -18.27 -1.27 8.15
N VAL A 64 -16.96 -1.23 7.92
CA VAL A 64 -16.09 -0.14 8.36
C VAL A 64 -16.30 1.10 7.49
N THR A 65 -16.54 2.25 8.11
CA THR A 65 -16.54 3.57 7.43
C THR A 65 -15.16 4.21 7.62
N PRO A 66 -14.36 4.38 6.54
CA PRO A 66 -13.03 4.95 6.66
C PRO A 66 -13.07 6.46 6.85
N MET A 67 -12.16 6.99 7.69
CA MET A 67 -11.87 8.42 7.76
C MET A 67 -10.74 8.78 6.81
N GLU A 68 -10.88 9.89 6.12
CA GLU A 68 -9.86 10.43 5.24
C GLU A 68 -9.22 11.70 5.80
N ARG A 69 -7.93 11.85 5.53
CA ARG A 69 -7.17 13.06 5.84
C ARG A 69 -6.45 13.55 4.61
N ILE A 70 -6.76 14.77 4.20
CA ILE A 70 -6.10 15.45 3.08
C ILE A 70 -4.88 16.21 3.62
N LEU A 71 -3.73 16.07 2.96
CA LEU A 71 -2.52 16.82 3.27
C LEU A 71 -2.67 18.24 2.76
N ASP A 72 -2.51 19.21 3.66
CA ASP A 72 -2.69 20.65 3.40
C ASP A 72 -1.48 21.31 2.70
N ASN A 73 -0.38 20.60 2.57
CA ASN A 73 0.85 21.03 1.94
C ASN A 73 1.73 19.80 1.64
N VAL A 74 2.94 20.00 1.12
CA VAL A 74 3.92 18.93 0.93
C VAL A 74 4.40 18.37 2.27
N HIS A 75 4.65 17.05 2.32
CA HIS A 75 5.10 16.33 3.51
C HIS A 75 6.27 15.42 3.15
N GLU A 76 7.21 15.27 4.07
CA GLU A 76 8.20 14.19 4.00
C GLU A 76 7.55 12.89 4.41
N ILE A 77 7.89 11.79 3.72
CA ILE A 77 7.29 10.49 4.00
C ILE A 77 8.31 9.41 4.36
N ALA A 78 7.87 8.51 5.24
CA ALA A 78 8.44 7.18 5.40
C ALA A 78 7.29 6.16 5.31
N GLY A 79 7.40 5.18 4.42
CA GLY A 79 6.32 4.24 4.14
C GLY A 79 6.78 2.79 4.07
N VAL A 80 5.87 1.89 4.43
CA VAL A 80 6.04 0.45 4.26
C VAL A 80 4.75 -0.15 3.68
N GLY A 81 4.90 -1.15 2.82
CA GLY A 81 3.76 -1.76 2.16
C GLY A 81 3.97 -3.20 1.78
N THR A 82 2.87 -3.84 1.41
CA THR A 82 2.83 -5.18 0.83
C THR A 82 1.96 -5.17 -0.40
N LEU A 83 2.41 -5.85 -1.44
CA LEU A 83 1.67 -6.07 -2.67
C LEU A 83 1.33 -7.55 -2.75
N PHE A 84 0.05 -7.87 -2.98
CA PHE A 84 -0.43 -9.23 -3.24
C PHE A 84 -1.57 -9.16 -4.26
N PRO A 85 -1.78 -10.23 -5.05
CA PRO A 85 -2.86 -10.24 -6.02
C PRO A 85 -4.22 -10.33 -5.30
N ASP A 86 -5.23 -9.76 -5.90
CA ASP A 86 -6.60 -10.01 -5.49
C ASP A 86 -7.11 -11.37 -6.04
N GLU A 87 -8.41 -11.66 -5.86
CA GLU A 87 -9.06 -12.89 -6.33
C GLU A 87 -9.01 -13.06 -7.86
N THR A 88 -8.85 -11.97 -8.61
CA THR A 88 -8.72 -11.98 -10.08
C THR A 88 -7.28 -12.13 -10.56
N GLY A 89 -6.31 -12.04 -9.65
CA GLY A 89 -4.89 -12.03 -9.96
C GLY A 89 -4.31 -10.63 -10.20
N THR A 90 -5.11 -9.58 -10.03
CA THR A 90 -4.66 -8.19 -10.20
C THR A 90 -3.80 -7.76 -9.00
N PRO A 91 -2.58 -7.23 -9.22
CA PRO A 91 -1.75 -6.72 -8.14
C PRO A 91 -2.46 -5.62 -7.35
N MET A 92 -2.47 -5.72 -6.03
CA MET A 92 -3.08 -4.74 -5.14
C MET A 92 -2.09 -4.34 -4.05
N LEU A 93 -1.73 -3.07 -4.04
CA LEU A 93 -0.85 -2.48 -3.03
C LEU A 93 -1.64 -2.16 -1.75
N HIS A 94 -1.08 -2.51 -0.62
CA HIS A 94 -1.48 -2.01 0.69
C HIS A 94 -0.26 -1.40 1.37
N MET A 95 -0.21 -0.09 1.44
CA MET A 95 0.91 0.66 1.98
C MET A 95 0.41 1.71 2.96
N HIS A 96 1.11 1.85 4.06
CA HIS A 96 0.93 2.94 5.00
C HIS A 96 2.13 3.88 4.93
N MET A 97 1.86 5.17 5.02
CA MET A 97 2.87 6.21 5.07
C MET A 97 2.68 7.09 6.30
N ALA A 98 3.79 7.40 6.96
CA ALA A 98 3.90 8.47 7.92
C ALA A 98 4.31 9.73 7.17
N CYS A 99 3.42 10.72 7.11
CA CYS A 99 3.59 11.98 6.40
C CYS A 99 3.88 13.09 7.41
N GLY A 100 5.14 13.46 7.53
CA GLY A 100 5.65 14.43 8.50
C GLY A 100 5.77 15.84 7.93
N ARG A 101 5.31 16.84 8.67
CA ARG A 101 5.51 18.26 8.36
C ARG A 101 5.61 19.08 9.63
N LYS A 102 6.73 19.83 9.79
CA LYS A 102 7.04 20.57 11.03
C LYS A 102 7.08 19.60 12.23
N ASP A 103 6.23 19.84 13.22
CA ASP A 103 6.12 19.09 14.47
C ASP A 103 4.99 18.04 14.48
N LYS A 104 4.34 17.82 13.32
CA LYS A 104 3.19 16.91 13.19
C LYS A 104 3.44 15.81 12.19
N THR A 105 2.84 14.66 12.45
CA THR A 105 2.86 13.53 11.52
C THR A 105 1.45 12.95 11.40
N THR A 106 0.98 12.76 10.17
CA THR A 106 -0.23 12.00 9.87
C THR A 106 0.18 10.66 9.28
N THR A 107 -0.34 9.57 9.82
CA THR A 107 -0.07 8.21 9.32
C THR A 107 -1.37 7.59 8.84
N GLY A 108 -1.34 6.95 7.65
CA GLY A 108 -2.51 6.29 7.10
C GLY A 108 -2.22 5.46 5.86
N CYS A 109 -3.26 4.78 5.37
CA CYS A 109 -3.23 4.02 4.13
C CYS A 109 -3.29 4.97 2.93
N ILE A 110 -2.47 4.71 1.90
CA ILE A 110 -2.36 5.57 0.71
C ILE A 110 -3.43 5.30 -0.36
N ARG A 111 -4.37 4.41 -0.10
CA ARG A 111 -5.35 3.91 -1.09
C ARG A 111 -6.20 5.01 -1.74
N SER A 112 -6.51 6.08 -1.02
CA SER A 112 -7.30 7.21 -1.53
C SER A 112 -6.53 8.15 -2.44
N GLY A 113 -5.23 7.96 -2.59
CA GLY A 113 -4.37 8.68 -3.54
C GLY A 113 -3.32 9.55 -2.87
N VAL A 114 -2.08 9.09 -2.86
CA VAL A 114 -0.90 9.89 -2.53
C VAL A 114 -0.14 10.19 -3.81
N VAL A 115 0.11 11.47 -4.05
CA VAL A 115 0.84 11.97 -5.21
C VAL A 115 2.26 12.30 -4.81
N THR A 116 3.22 11.92 -5.62
CA THR A 116 4.65 12.21 -5.39
C THR A 116 4.92 13.71 -5.53
N TRP A 117 5.56 14.31 -4.52
CA TRP A 117 6.15 15.63 -4.61
C TRP A 117 7.66 15.52 -4.87
N GLN A 118 8.13 16.14 -5.96
CA GLN A 118 9.51 16.07 -6.45
C GLN A 118 9.92 14.63 -6.78
N VAL A 119 10.25 13.82 -5.78
CA VAL A 119 10.75 12.46 -5.94
C VAL A 119 10.28 11.56 -4.81
N MET A 120 10.05 10.28 -5.15
CA MET A 120 9.87 9.22 -4.16
C MET A 120 10.70 8.01 -4.55
N GLU A 121 11.55 7.55 -3.64
CA GLU A 121 12.38 6.36 -3.81
C GLU A 121 11.70 5.16 -3.18
N ILE A 122 11.67 4.02 -3.91
CA ILE A 122 11.04 2.80 -3.45
C ILE A 122 11.98 1.62 -3.64
N ILE A 123 12.18 0.85 -2.60
CA ILE A 123 12.77 -0.49 -2.68
C ILE A 123 11.63 -1.50 -2.67
N LEU A 124 11.52 -2.26 -3.77
CA LEU A 124 10.55 -3.35 -3.89
C LEU A 124 11.28 -4.69 -3.82
N LEU A 125 10.90 -5.50 -2.85
CA LEU A 125 11.42 -6.84 -2.59
C LEU A 125 10.37 -7.86 -3.04
N GLU A 126 10.59 -8.51 -4.20
CA GLU A 126 9.69 -9.55 -4.71
C GLU A 126 9.67 -10.77 -3.78
N LEU A 127 8.47 -11.29 -3.53
CA LEU A 127 8.23 -12.50 -2.75
C LEU A 127 7.75 -13.60 -3.68
N LEU A 128 8.49 -14.71 -3.72
CA LEU A 128 8.19 -15.90 -4.52
C LEU A 128 7.60 -17.01 -3.65
N ASP A 129 6.92 -17.94 -4.30
CA ASP A 129 6.44 -19.20 -3.69
C ASP A 129 5.42 -18.99 -2.55
N THR A 130 4.74 -17.84 -2.52
CA THR A 130 3.65 -17.58 -1.57
C THR A 130 2.28 -17.68 -2.27
N PRO A 131 1.30 -18.39 -1.69
CA PRO A 131 -0.07 -18.43 -2.20
C PRO A 131 -0.92 -17.24 -1.78
N GLY A 132 -0.36 -16.29 -1.03
CA GLY A 132 -1.09 -15.16 -0.42
C GLY A 132 -1.91 -14.36 -1.43
N ARG A 133 -3.15 -14.01 -1.06
CA ARG A 133 -4.08 -13.20 -1.85
C ARG A 133 -4.85 -12.22 -0.99
N ARG A 134 -5.32 -11.13 -1.60
CA ARG A 134 -6.26 -10.21 -0.98
C ARG A 134 -7.68 -10.60 -1.34
N LEU A 135 -8.41 -11.07 -0.34
CA LEU A 135 -9.79 -11.53 -0.48
C LEU A 135 -10.75 -10.58 0.22
N MET A 136 -11.95 -10.39 -0.36
CA MET A 136 -12.99 -9.58 0.24
C MET A 136 -13.44 -10.20 1.58
N ASP A 137 -13.35 -9.40 2.65
CA ASP A 137 -13.95 -9.72 3.92
C ASP A 137 -15.36 -9.09 3.96
N PRO A 138 -16.43 -9.89 4.00
CA PRO A 138 -17.80 -9.40 3.90
C PRO A 138 -18.23 -8.59 5.14
N ASP A 139 -17.64 -8.89 6.32
CA ASP A 139 -17.99 -8.21 7.56
C ASP A 139 -17.33 -6.83 7.64
N LEU A 140 -16.10 -6.72 7.17
CA LEU A 140 -15.34 -5.47 7.21
C LEU A 140 -15.59 -4.58 5.97
N GLY A 141 -15.96 -5.19 4.83
CA GLY A 141 -16.24 -4.47 3.58
C GLY A 141 -15.01 -4.07 2.78
N PHE A 142 -13.85 -4.67 3.05
CA PHE A 142 -12.61 -4.44 2.28
C PHE A 142 -11.75 -5.71 2.19
N LYS A 143 -10.77 -5.69 1.26
CA LYS A 143 -9.93 -6.86 1.00
C LYS A 143 -8.80 -6.99 2.02
N LEU A 144 -8.72 -8.15 2.65
CA LEU A 144 -7.66 -8.54 3.60
C LEU A 144 -6.70 -9.53 2.97
N LEU A 145 -5.45 -9.52 3.43
CA LEU A 145 -4.49 -10.55 3.08
C LEU A 145 -4.87 -11.89 3.74
N ASP A 146 -5.17 -12.89 2.93
CA ASP A 146 -5.17 -14.30 3.34
C ASP A 146 -3.87 -14.96 2.85
N PRO A 147 -2.95 -15.33 3.74
CA PRO A 147 -1.68 -15.92 3.35
C PRO A 147 -1.82 -17.37 2.87
N GLN A 148 -2.94 -18.05 3.15
CA GLN A 148 -3.23 -19.44 2.76
C GLN A 148 -4.68 -19.55 2.26
N PRO A 149 -5.04 -18.97 1.10
CA PRO A 149 -6.41 -19.07 0.62
C PRO A 149 -6.81 -20.52 0.33
N GLY A 150 -7.98 -20.92 0.87
CA GLY A 150 -8.51 -22.27 0.71
C GLY A 150 -8.06 -23.29 1.77
N VAL A 151 -7.23 -22.93 2.73
CA VAL A 151 -6.93 -23.74 3.91
C VAL A 151 -7.77 -23.21 5.08
N GLN A 152 -8.76 -24.01 5.51
CA GLN A 152 -9.60 -23.74 6.68
C GLN A 152 -8.99 -24.34 7.94
#